data_7ca954cfedd6acc0c2877327ffc0c42e
#
_entry.id   7ca954cfedd6acc0c2877327ffc0c42e
#
_cell.length_a   1.000
_cell.length_b   1.000
_cell.length_c   1.000
_cell.angle_alpha   90.00
_cell.angle_beta   90.00
_cell.angle_gamma   90.00
#
_symmetry.space_group_name_H-M   'P 1'
#
loop_
_entity.id
_entity.type
_entity.pdbx_description
1 polymer ?
#
loop_
_entity_poly.entity_id
_entity_poly.type
_entity_poly.pdbx_seq_one_letter_code
_entity_poly.pdbx_strand_id
1 'polypeptide(L)'
;VKPYYSEKGILIYHADWRDVPIELLKADLLLTDCPYGIGEAKGKNKSRTKLAVAKDYGTSDWDDEPPSDFDLIRLRDLTKYQIIFGGNYFVLPPSKCWLVWDKVNGANDFADCELAWTNLDKAVRIFHYMWNGMLKENPEYRMHPTQKPRNLFSWCLTQVPSDVRSVLDPYAGVGTTAVCCKAVGLSCICVEREEKYCADAVHRLQQECFDWEA
;
A
#
# COMPACT_ATOMS: atom_id res chain seq x y z
N VAL A 1 6.58 17.22 -14.52
CA VAL A 1 5.66 17.27 -13.38
C VAL A 1 6.46 17.57 -12.13
N LYS A 2 6.02 18.58 -11.33
CA LYS A 2 6.66 18.92 -10.06
C LYS A 2 6.04 18.03 -8.96
N PRO A 3 6.84 17.42 -8.07
CA PRO A 3 6.27 16.68 -6.96
C PRO A 3 5.50 17.60 -6.00
N TYR A 4 4.43 17.08 -5.41
CA TYR A 4 3.67 17.70 -4.34
C TYR A 4 4.51 17.80 -3.05
N TYR A 5 5.34 16.77 -2.81
CA TYR A 5 6.28 16.74 -1.70
C TYR A 5 7.61 16.14 -2.16
N SER A 6 8.73 16.69 -1.64
CA SER A 6 10.09 16.20 -1.93
C SER A 6 11.01 16.48 -0.75
N GLU A 7 11.36 15.45 0.02
CA GLU A 7 12.29 15.54 1.15
C GLU A 7 12.96 14.18 1.41
N LYS A 8 14.25 14.18 1.69
CA LYS A 8 15.04 13.01 2.12
C LYS A 8 14.83 11.76 1.24
N GLY A 9 14.76 11.92 -0.06
CA GLY A 9 14.55 10.81 -1.01
C GLY A 9 13.11 10.34 -1.14
N ILE A 10 12.15 10.96 -0.44
CA ILE A 10 10.72 10.68 -0.58
C ILE A 10 10.11 11.70 -1.53
N LEU A 11 9.47 11.22 -2.58
CA LEU A 11 8.72 12.02 -3.56
C LEU A 11 7.26 11.61 -3.53
N ILE A 12 6.35 12.59 -3.50
CA ILE A 12 4.92 12.35 -3.67
C ILE A 12 4.44 13.18 -4.85
N TYR A 13 3.80 12.57 -5.83
CA TYR A 13 3.15 13.24 -6.94
C TYR A 13 1.64 13.19 -6.74
N HIS A 14 0.99 14.36 -6.76
CA HIS A 14 -0.47 14.47 -6.83
C HIS A 14 -0.87 14.35 -8.31
N ALA A 15 -1.19 13.15 -8.76
CA ALA A 15 -1.52 12.83 -10.14
C ALA A 15 -2.14 11.42 -10.26
N ASP A 16 -2.66 11.09 -11.42
CA ASP A 16 -2.74 9.71 -11.86
C ASP A 16 -1.33 9.28 -12.31
N TRP A 17 -0.87 8.09 -11.92
CA TRP A 17 0.48 7.63 -12.27
C TRP A 17 0.68 7.51 -13.79
N ARG A 18 -0.40 7.33 -14.56
CA ARG A 18 -0.39 7.27 -16.04
C ARG A 18 -0.01 8.61 -16.67
N ASP A 19 -0.24 9.71 -15.94
CA ASP A 19 0.08 11.08 -16.36
C ASP A 19 1.48 11.53 -15.92
N VAL A 20 2.16 10.76 -15.07
CA VAL A 20 3.54 11.05 -14.67
C VAL A 20 4.51 10.49 -15.72
N PRO A 21 5.51 11.29 -16.17
CA PRO A 21 6.54 10.80 -17.08
C PRO A 21 7.20 9.52 -16.56
N ILE A 22 7.25 8.50 -17.41
CA ILE A 22 7.66 7.14 -17.03
C ILE A 22 9.09 7.09 -16.49
N GLU A 23 9.94 8.01 -16.94
CA GLU A 23 11.33 8.15 -16.50
C GLU A 23 11.44 8.53 -15.01
N LEU A 24 10.41 9.20 -14.47
CA LEU A 24 10.33 9.60 -13.06
C LEU A 24 9.80 8.49 -12.17
N LEU A 25 9.26 7.41 -12.72
CA LEU A 25 8.64 6.30 -11.98
C LEU A 25 9.56 5.08 -11.84
N LYS A 26 10.77 5.10 -12.38
CA LYS A 26 11.69 3.96 -12.28
C LYS A 26 12.21 3.79 -10.86
N ALA A 27 12.13 2.57 -10.35
CA ALA A 27 12.61 2.18 -9.03
C ALA A 27 13.12 0.73 -9.03
N ASP A 28 13.74 0.29 -7.94
CA ASP A 28 14.18 -1.09 -7.78
C ASP A 28 13.02 -2.03 -7.44
N LEU A 29 12.06 -1.54 -6.63
CA LEU A 29 10.94 -2.30 -6.11
C LEU A 29 9.60 -1.60 -6.40
N LEU A 30 8.63 -2.32 -6.95
CA LEU A 30 7.22 -1.98 -6.89
C LEU A 30 6.63 -2.59 -5.61
N LEU A 31 6.16 -1.76 -4.69
CA LEU A 31 5.41 -2.18 -3.51
C LEU A 31 4.09 -1.42 -3.48
N THR A 32 3.00 -2.09 -3.80
CA THR A 32 1.73 -1.41 -4.05
C THR A 32 0.50 -2.21 -3.62
N ASP A 33 -0.54 -1.48 -3.24
CA ASP A 33 -1.88 -1.97 -2.90
C ASP A 33 -2.88 -1.33 -3.88
N CYS A 34 -2.96 -1.88 -5.10
CA CYS A 34 -3.85 -1.37 -6.15
C CYS A 34 -5.33 -1.54 -5.76
N PRO A 35 -6.25 -0.70 -6.29
CA PRO A 35 -7.68 -0.96 -6.21
C PRO A 35 -8.04 -2.33 -6.78
N TYR A 36 -8.89 -3.10 -6.07
CA TYR A 36 -9.25 -4.46 -6.50
C TYR A 36 -10.52 -4.52 -7.35
N GLY A 37 -11.26 -3.42 -7.48
CA GLY A 37 -12.55 -3.37 -8.18
C GLY A 37 -13.69 -4.11 -7.47
N ILE A 38 -13.55 -4.37 -6.16
CA ILE A 38 -14.54 -5.14 -5.38
C ILE A 38 -15.58 -4.26 -4.67
N GLY A 39 -15.53 -2.93 -4.90
CA GLY A 39 -16.50 -1.96 -4.38
C GLY A 39 -16.39 -1.70 -2.88
N GLU A 40 -15.20 -1.80 -2.30
CA GLU A 40 -14.97 -1.47 -0.87
C GLU A 40 -15.25 0.02 -0.58
N ALA A 41 -15.08 0.90 -1.55
CA ALA A 41 -15.38 2.34 -1.44
C ALA A 41 -16.90 2.64 -1.31
N LYS A 42 -17.78 1.75 -1.74
CA LYS A 42 -19.24 1.96 -1.82
C LYS A 42 -20.00 1.73 -0.51
N GLY A 43 -19.36 1.93 0.64
CA GLY A 43 -20.08 2.00 1.92
C GLY A 43 -20.61 0.67 2.47
N LYS A 44 -20.05 -0.48 2.08
CA LYS A 44 -20.39 -1.80 2.67
C LYS A 44 -20.22 -1.86 4.18
N ASN A 45 -19.53 -0.88 4.78
CA ASN A 45 -19.34 -0.79 6.23
C ASN A 45 -20.63 -0.43 7.03
N LYS A 46 -21.68 0.11 6.36
CA LYS A 46 -22.94 0.47 7.05
C LYS A 46 -23.80 -0.73 7.45
N SER A 47 -23.57 -1.92 6.90
CA SER A 47 -24.38 -3.11 7.15
C SER A 47 -23.71 -4.16 8.06
N ARG A 48 -22.42 -4.01 8.40
CA ARG A 48 -21.62 -5.10 8.95
C ARG A 48 -21.50 -5.18 10.47
N THR A 49 -21.83 -4.14 11.25
CA THR A 49 -21.85 -4.26 12.72
C THR A 49 -22.72 -3.22 13.41
N LYS A 50 -23.53 -3.67 14.39
CA LYS A 50 -24.27 -2.82 15.31
C LYS A 50 -23.41 -2.29 16.48
N LEU A 51 -22.11 -2.62 16.54
CA LEU A 51 -21.25 -2.41 17.72
C LEU A 51 -20.22 -1.27 17.56
N ALA A 52 -20.06 -0.67 16.38
CA ALA A 52 -19.16 0.46 16.21
C ALA A 52 -19.80 1.56 15.36
N VAL A 53 -19.56 2.82 15.74
CA VAL A 53 -19.93 3.98 14.91
C VAL A 53 -19.08 3.93 13.64
N ALA A 54 -19.72 3.69 12.50
CA ALA A 54 -19.04 3.73 11.20
C ALA A 54 -18.48 5.14 10.97
N LYS A 55 -17.16 5.26 10.81
CA LYS A 55 -16.53 6.51 10.42
C LYS A 55 -16.92 6.81 8.97
N ASP A 56 -17.48 7.98 8.71
CA ASP A 56 -17.81 8.41 7.35
C ASP A 56 -16.52 8.91 6.67
N TYR A 57 -16.04 8.17 5.68
CA TYR A 57 -14.87 8.52 4.87
C TYR A 57 -15.26 9.23 3.55
N GLY A 58 -16.56 9.55 3.37
CA GLY A 58 -17.11 10.06 2.12
C GLY A 58 -17.34 8.96 1.09
N THR A 59 -17.96 9.31 -0.03
CA THR A 59 -18.09 8.45 -1.22
C THR A 59 -16.98 8.86 -2.19
N SER A 60 -16.08 7.95 -2.53
CA SER A 60 -15.09 8.17 -3.59
C SER A 60 -15.07 6.98 -4.53
N ASP A 61 -14.72 7.21 -5.79
CA ASP A 61 -14.76 6.22 -6.88
C ASP A 61 -13.41 5.49 -7.06
N TRP A 62 -12.49 5.63 -6.10
CA TRP A 62 -11.11 5.12 -6.24
C TRP A 62 -11.01 3.59 -6.40
N ASP A 63 -11.99 2.83 -5.93
CA ASP A 63 -12.02 1.35 -6.03
C ASP A 63 -12.85 0.85 -7.22
N ASP A 64 -13.43 1.73 -8.02
CA ASP A 64 -14.29 1.35 -9.14
C ASP A 64 -13.50 0.96 -10.39
N GLU A 65 -12.25 1.41 -10.49
CA GLU A 65 -11.36 1.15 -11.64
C GLU A 65 -10.07 0.45 -11.19
N PRO A 66 -10.05 -0.90 -11.14
CA PRO A 66 -8.80 -1.63 -10.95
C PRO A 66 -7.86 -1.37 -12.12
N PRO A 67 -6.53 -1.46 -11.91
CA PRO A 67 -5.57 -1.35 -13.00
C PRO A 67 -5.88 -2.41 -14.07
N SER A 68 -5.81 -2.02 -15.34
CA SER A 68 -5.91 -2.97 -16.45
C SER A 68 -4.69 -3.90 -16.46
N ASP A 69 -4.79 -5.04 -17.15
CA ASP A 69 -3.66 -5.95 -17.36
C ASP A 69 -2.48 -5.22 -18.00
N PHE A 70 -2.75 -4.29 -18.92
CA PHE A 70 -1.72 -3.46 -19.55
C PHE A 70 -1.04 -2.51 -18.55
N ASP A 71 -1.80 -1.91 -17.64
CA ASP A 71 -1.26 -1.07 -16.58
C ASP A 71 -0.33 -1.86 -15.65
N LEU A 72 -0.75 -3.07 -15.25
CA LEU A 72 0.07 -3.95 -14.42
C LEU A 72 1.36 -4.38 -15.12
N ILE A 73 1.32 -4.65 -16.42
CA ILE A 73 2.52 -4.94 -17.21
C ILE A 73 3.45 -3.72 -17.18
N ARG A 74 2.94 -2.53 -17.50
CA ARG A 74 3.74 -1.28 -17.49
C ARG A 74 4.38 -1.02 -16.13
N LEU A 75 3.63 -1.14 -15.04
CA LEU A 75 4.15 -0.93 -13.68
C LEU A 75 5.25 -1.93 -13.32
N ARG A 76 5.10 -3.19 -13.72
CA ARG A 76 6.10 -4.22 -13.47
C ARG A 76 7.37 -3.97 -14.26
N ASP A 77 7.27 -3.46 -15.50
CA ASP A 77 8.42 -3.15 -16.35
C ASP A 77 9.26 -1.96 -15.83
N LEU A 78 8.71 -1.15 -14.91
CA LEU A 78 9.41 -0.03 -14.27
C LEU A 78 10.37 -0.46 -13.16
N THR A 79 10.26 -1.72 -12.70
CA THR A 79 10.93 -2.18 -11.49
C THR A 79 11.52 -3.57 -11.67
N LYS A 80 12.62 -3.84 -10.96
CA LYS A 80 13.26 -5.17 -10.94
C LYS A 80 12.50 -6.17 -10.06
N TYR A 81 12.05 -5.70 -8.91
CA TYR A 81 11.32 -6.51 -7.93
C TYR A 81 9.89 -6.00 -7.76
N GLN A 82 8.96 -6.89 -7.47
CA GLN A 82 7.55 -6.55 -7.31
C GLN A 82 6.92 -7.24 -6.11
N ILE A 83 6.10 -6.49 -5.38
CA ILE A 83 5.16 -6.95 -4.35
C ILE A 83 3.83 -6.23 -4.63
N ILE A 84 2.82 -6.98 -5.06
CA ILE A 84 1.50 -6.46 -5.48
C ILE A 84 0.43 -7.10 -4.61
N PHE A 85 -0.15 -6.34 -3.68
CA PHE A 85 -1.28 -6.78 -2.87
C PHE A 85 -2.51 -7.02 -3.74
N GLY A 86 -3.36 -7.96 -3.31
CA GLY A 86 -4.52 -8.36 -4.09
C GLY A 86 -4.17 -9.13 -5.37
N GLY A 87 -2.98 -9.74 -5.45
CA GLY A 87 -2.53 -10.47 -6.64
C GLY A 87 -3.46 -11.59 -7.11
N ASN A 88 -4.37 -12.04 -6.24
CA ASN A 88 -5.42 -13.01 -6.58
C ASN A 88 -6.59 -12.42 -7.39
N TYR A 89 -6.66 -11.09 -7.53
CA TYR A 89 -7.67 -10.38 -8.34
C TYR A 89 -7.16 -10.02 -9.73
N PHE A 90 -5.86 -10.22 -10.01
CA PHE A 90 -5.20 -9.76 -11.23
C PHE A 90 -4.62 -10.91 -12.04
N VAL A 91 -4.49 -10.69 -13.36
CA VAL A 91 -3.78 -11.61 -14.26
C VAL A 91 -2.28 -11.36 -14.13
N LEU A 92 -1.61 -12.18 -13.31
CA LEU A 92 -0.18 -12.08 -13.04
C LEU A 92 0.52 -13.41 -13.40
N PRO A 93 1.81 -13.38 -13.78
CA PRO A 93 2.55 -14.61 -14.06
C PRO A 93 2.59 -15.55 -12.85
N PRO A 94 2.79 -16.86 -13.08
CA PRO A 94 3.07 -17.80 -11.99
C PRO A 94 4.23 -17.32 -11.11
N SER A 95 4.09 -17.43 -9.79
CA SER A 95 5.14 -17.07 -8.83
C SER A 95 5.38 -18.17 -7.83
N LYS A 96 6.67 -18.36 -7.47
CA LYS A 96 7.11 -19.23 -6.38
C LYS A 96 6.84 -18.61 -5.00
N CYS A 97 6.83 -17.28 -4.91
CA CYS A 97 6.77 -16.54 -3.66
C CYS A 97 5.53 -15.69 -3.58
N TRP A 98 4.65 -16.05 -2.69
CA TRP A 98 3.56 -15.19 -2.24
C TRP A 98 3.85 -14.70 -0.83
N LEU A 99 3.53 -13.46 -0.54
CA LEU A 99 3.49 -12.94 0.81
C LEU A 99 2.05 -13.00 1.29
N VAL A 100 1.85 -13.72 2.39
CA VAL A 100 0.51 -13.94 2.96
C VAL A 100 0.41 -13.13 4.24
N TRP A 101 -0.54 -12.23 4.33
CA TRP A 101 -0.88 -11.56 5.57
C TRP A 101 -2.06 -12.25 6.22
N ASP A 102 -1.78 -13.05 7.25
CA ASP A 102 -2.78 -13.63 8.14
C ASP A 102 -3.27 -12.54 9.13
N LYS A 103 -4.55 -12.23 9.07
CA LYS A 103 -5.18 -11.18 9.88
C LYS A 103 -5.51 -11.63 11.30
N VAL A 104 -5.31 -12.91 11.60
CA VAL A 104 -5.63 -13.52 12.91
C VAL A 104 -7.07 -13.22 13.34
N ASN A 105 -8.00 -13.30 12.39
CA ASN A 105 -9.37 -12.84 12.58
C ASN A 105 -10.23 -13.81 13.41
N GLY A 106 -9.81 -15.07 13.59
CA GLY A 106 -10.66 -16.11 14.18
C GLY A 106 -11.84 -16.48 13.26
N ALA A 107 -12.90 -17.02 13.82
CA ALA A 107 -14.09 -17.43 13.08
C ALA A 107 -15.04 -16.23 12.88
N ASN A 108 -14.95 -15.55 11.76
CA ASN A 108 -15.85 -14.46 11.36
C ASN A 108 -16.00 -14.40 9.84
N ASP A 109 -16.85 -13.51 9.31
CA ASP A 109 -17.16 -13.38 7.88
C ASP A 109 -16.12 -12.53 7.10
N PHE A 110 -15.04 -12.07 7.72
CA PHE A 110 -13.98 -11.34 7.04
C PHE A 110 -12.95 -12.31 6.46
N ALA A 111 -12.25 -11.87 5.40
CA ALA A 111 -11.17 -12.64 4.84
C ALA A 111 -10.09 -12.93 5.88
N ASP A 112 -9.71 -14.20 6.05
CA ASP A 112 -8.70 -14.66 7.00
C ASP A 112 -7.32 -14.07 6.70
N CYS A 113 -7.03 -13.88 5.41
CA CYS A 113 -5.74 -13.37 4.96
C CYS A 113 -5.88 -12.45 3.74
N GLU A 114 -4.83 -11.73 3.45
CA GLU A 114 -4.60 -11.07 2.16
C GLU A 114 -3.34 -11.60 1.51
N LEU A 115 -3.34 -11.62 0.18
CA LEU A 115 -2.27 -12.17 -0.62
C LEU A 115 -1.55 -11.06 -1.38
N ALA A 116 -0.22 -11.04 -1.32
CA ALA A 116 0.58 -10.23 -2.21
C ALA A 116 1.38 -11.16 -3.15
N TRP A 117 1.17 -10.97 -4.45
CA TRP A 117 1.97 -11.59 -5.48
C TRP A 117 3.36 -10.97 -5.52
N THR A 118 4.39 -11.78 -5.74
CA THR A 118 5.75 -11.28 -5.92
C THR A 118 6.47 -12.00 -7.05
N ASN A 119 7.52 -11.37 -7.59
CA ASN A 119 8.48 -12.04 -8.49
C ASN A 119 9.75 -12.50 -7.76
N LEU A 120 9.75 -12.50 -6.43
CA LEU A 120 10.92 -12.87 -5.64
C LEU A 120 11.23 -14.37 -5.76
N ASP A 121 12.52 -14.73 -5.88
CA ASP A 121 12.97 -16.12 -5.90
C ASP A 121 13.12 -16.66 -4.48
N LYS A 122 11.99 -16.83 -3.80
CA LYS A 122 11.88 -17.33 -2.42
C LYS A 122 10.71 -18.30 -2.31
N ALA A 123 10.63 -19.02 -1.19
CA ALA A 123 9.41 -19.73 -0.79
C ALA A 123 8.35 -18.74 -0.30
N VAL A 124 7.09 -19.16 -0.28
CA VAL A 124 5.97 -18.43 0.33
C VAL A 124 6.31 -18.02 1.77
N ARG A 125 5.93 -16.82 2.16
CA ARG A 125 6.11 -16.29 3.51
C ARG A 125 4.78 -15.84 4.07
N ILE A 126 4.63 -15.98 5.39
CA ILE A 126 3.43 -15.56 6.11
C ILE A 126 3.79 -14.55 7.19
N PHE A 127 2.94 -13.54 7.36
CA PHE A 127 2.99 -12.52 8.39
C PHE A 127 1.71 -12.57 9.20
N HIS A 128 1.80 -12.81 10.49
CA HIS A 128 0.66 -12.83 11.40
C HIS A 128 0.55 -11.46 12.06
N TYR A 129 -0.53 -10.77 11.83
CA TYR A 129 -0.75 -9.46 12.42
C TYR A 129 -2.24 -9.11 12.47
N MET A 130 -2.75 -8.96 13.70
CA MET A 130 -4.17 -8.62 13.91
C MET A 130 -4.44 -7.16 13.54
N TRP A 131 -5.21 -6.97 12.50
CA TRP A 131 -5.64 -5.67 12.03
C TRP A 131 -7.03 -5.79 11.40
N ASN A 132 -8.04 -5.83 12.23
CA ASN A 132 -9.43 -5.69 11.80
C ASN A 132 -9.96 -4.35 12.31
N GLY A 133 -11.03 -3.81 11.71
CA GLY A 133 -11.50 -2.45 11.96
C GLY A 133 -11.66 -2.04 13.42
N MET A 134 -11.80 -3.00 14.35
CA MET A 134 -12.04 -2.77 15.77
C MET A 134 -10.89 -3.22 16.69
N LEU A 135 -10.20 -4.30 16.33
CA LEU A 135 -9.08 -4.83 17.09
C LEU A 135 -7.79 -4.63 16.30
N LYS A 136 -6.80 -4.01 16.94
CA LYS A 136 -5.47 -3.75 16.39
C LYS A 136 -4.45 -4.15 17.44
N GLU A 137 -3.44 -4.88 17.02
CA GLU A 137 -2.34 -5.25 17.91
C GLU A 137 -1.58 -4.01 18.40
N ASN A 138 -1.42 -3.01 17.52
CA ASN A 138 -0.93 -1.67 17.89
C ASN A 138 -1.92 -0.60 17.42
N PRO A 139 -2.27 0.38 18.27
CA PRO A 139 -3.19 1.45 17.91
C PRO A 139 -2.54 2.44 16.94
N GLU A 140 -2.65 2.19 15.65
CA GLU A 140 -2.32 3.17 14.62
C GLU A 140 -3.59 3.93 14.20
N TYR A 141 -3.52 5.26 14.12
CA TYR A 141 -4.66 6.06 13.70
C TYR A 141 -4.97 5.77 12.22
N ARG A 142 -6.20 5.36 11.92
CA ARG A 142 -6.64 5.03 10.57
C ARG A 142 -7.19 6.27 9.89
N MET A 143 -6.53 6.74 8.83
CA MET A 143 -6.89 7.91 8.04
C MET A 143 -7.65 7.52 6.76
N HIS A 144 -7.42 6.29 6.25
CA HIS A 144 -8.06 5.75 5.05
C HIS A 144 -8.78 4.42 5.35
N PRO A 145 -9.96 4.13 4.73
CA PRO A 145 -10.74 2.92 5.02
C PRO A 145 -10.00 1.61 4.73
N THR A 146 -9.14 1.60 3.72
CA THR A 146 -8.34 0.42 3.32
C THR A 146 -6.87 0.54 3.69
N GLN A 147 -6.50 1.50 4.56
CA GLN A 147 -5.12 1.65 5.01
C GLN A 147 -4.54 0.34 5.54
N LYS A 148 -3.44 -0.10 4.93
CA LYS A 148 -2.66 -1.24 5.41
C LYS A 148 -1.81 -0.84 6.64
N PRO A 149 -1.57 -1.76 7.57
CA PRO A 149 -0.73 -1.49 8.74
C PRO A 149 0.74 -1.28 8.33
N ARG A 150 1.42 -0.34 9.01
CA ARG A 150 2.85 -0.06 8.78
C ARG A 150 3.71 -1.31 8.98
N ASN A 151 3.40 -2.10 10.01
CA ASN A 151 4.14 -3.32 10.33
C ASN A 151 4.14 -4.31 9.16
N LEU A 152 3.05 -4.41 8.41
CA LEU A 152 2.96 -5.25 7.21
C LEU A 152 3.92 -4.76 6.11
N PHE A 153 3.90 -3.45 5.80
CA PHE A 153 4.77 -2.88 4.77
C PHE A 153 6.23 -2.90 5.18
N SER A 154 6.54 -2.61 6.44
CA SER A 154 7.89 -2.77 6.99
C SER A 154 8.38 -4.20 6.88
N TRP A 155 7.52 -5.20 7.18
CA TRP A 155 7.86 -6.61 6.97
C TRP A 155 8.06 -6.94 5.49
N CYS A 156 7.26 -6.42 4.57
CA CYS A 156 7.47 -6.59 3.13
C CYS A 156 8.86 -6.11 2.70
N LEU A 157 9.31 -4.97 3.22
CA LEU A 157 10.66 -4.43 2.94
C LEU A 157 11.79 -5.34 3.47
N THR A 158 11.54 -6.16 4.50
CA THR A 158 12.52 -7.17 4.93
C THR A 158 12.60 -8.39 4.02
N GLN A 159 11.62 -8.58 3.13
CA GLN A 159 11.57 -9.74 2.24
C GLN A 159 12.35 -9.53 0.94
N VAL A 160 12.64 -8.28 0.57
CA VAL A 160 13.33 -7.95 -0.68
C VAL A 160 14.86 -8.13 -0.58
N PRO A 161 15.56 -8.30 -1.70
CA PRO A 161 17.02 -8.34 -1.73
C PRO A 161 17.66 -7.05 -1.21
N SER A 162 18.89 -7.20 -0.69
CA SER A 162 19.62 -6.09 -0.08
C SER A 162 20.15 -5.05 -1.07
N ASP A 163 20.00 -5.26 -2.37
CA ASP A 163 20.36 -4.31 -3.43
C ASP A 163 19.23 -3.30 -3.74
N VAL A 164 18.05 -3.45 -3.17
CA VAL A 164 16.95 -2.49 -3.28
C VAL A 164 17.32 -1.18 -2.59
N ARG A 165 17.20 -0.05 -3.31
CA ARG A 165 17.46 1.32 -2.81
C ARG A 165 16.28 2.25 -3.00
N SER A 166 15.37 1.91 -3.92
CA SER A 166 14.23 2.75 -4.31
C SER A 166 12.96 1.94 -4.45
N VAL A 167 11.84 2.54 -4.05
CA VAL A 167 10.52 1.93 -4.06
C VAL A 167 9.56 2.82 -4.85
N LEU A 168 8.73 2.21 -5.68
CA LEU A 168 7.61 2.83 -6.36
C LEU A 168 6.29 2.35 -5.75
N ASP A 169 5.41 3.28 -5.41
CA ASP A 169 4.01 3.01 -5.06
C ASP A 169 3.09 3.95 -5.86
N PRO A 170 2.49 3.45 -6.96
CA PRO A 170 1.62 4.25 -7.83
C PRO A 170 0.20 4.44 -7.29
N TYR A 171 -0.14 3.85 -6.13
CA TYR A 171 -1.44 3.96 -5.45
C TYR A 171 -1.22 4.22 -3.96
N ALA A 172 -0.48 5.28 -3.65
CA ALA A 172 0.12 5.49 -2.33
C ALA A 172 -0.88 5.76 -1.20
N GLY A 173 -2.09 6.22 -1.51
CA GLY A 173 -3.08 6.59 -0.51
C GLY A 173 -2.48 7.55 0.51
N VAL A 174 -2.63 7.22 1.80
CA VAL A 174 -2.08 8.02 2.91
C VAL A 174 -0.58 7.76 3.16
N GLY A 175 0.16 7.24 2.18
CA GLY A 175 1.62 7.17 2.17
C GLY A 175 2.25 6.14 3.11
N THR A 176 1.59 5.02 3.36
CA THR A 176 2.16 3.96 4.25
C THR A 176 3.52 3.48 3.73
N THR A 177 3.66 3.28 2.42
CA THR A 177 4.93 2.90 1.78
C THR A 177 6.01 3.95 2.01
N ALA A 178 5.69 5.23 1.82
CA ALA A 178 6.62 6.34 2.01
C ALA A 178 7.17 6.40 3.45
N VAL A 179 6.27 6.25 4.43
CA VAL A 179 6.63 6.23 5.85
C VAL A 179 7.56 5.07 6.18
N CYS A 180 7.26 3.86 5.70
CA CYS A 180 8.11 2.69 5.91
C CYS A 180 9.48 2.85 5.23
N CYS A 181 9.53 3.38 4.00
CA CYS A 181 10.77 3.64 3.29
C CYS A 181 11.65 4.66 4.02
N LYS A 182 11.06 5.78 4.50
CA LYS A 182 11.75 6.80 5.28
C LYS A 182 12.39 6.21 6.53
N ALA A 183 11.67 5.33 7.25
CA ALA A 183 12.16 4.72 8.48
C ALA A 183 13.40 3.82 8.27
N VAL A 184 13.56 3.22 7.08
CA VAL A 184 14.69 2.33 6.75
C VAL A 184 15.70 2.96 5.79
N GLY A 185 15.55 4.25 5.47
CA GLY A 185 16.49 5.00 4.63
C GLY A 185 16.43 4.67 3.14
N LEU A 186 15.31 4.14 2.65
CA LEU A 186 15.06 3.90 1.22
C LEU A 186 14.45 5.14 0.57
N SER A 187 14.78 5.39 -0.69
CA SER A 187 14.07 6.36 -1.51
C SER A 187 12.69 5.81 -1.88
N CYS A 188 11.69 6.70 -2.01
CA CYS A 188 10.34 6.30 -2.38
C CYS A 188 9.70 7.29 -3.35
N ILE A 189 9.09 6.76 -4.40
CA ILE A 189 8.29 7.49 -5.37
C ILE A 189 6.84 7.05 -5.16
N CYS A 190 6.02 7.96 -4.65
CA CYS A 190 4.61 7.76 -4.42
C CYS A 190 3.80 8.57 -5.42
N VAL A 191 2.74 7.99 -5.95
CA VAL A 191 1.74 8.72 -6.74
C VAL A 191 0.37 8.49 -6.11
N GLU A 192 -0.36 9.58 -5.93
CA GLU A 192 -1.70 9.57 -5.36
C GLU A 192 -2.58 10.59 -6.09
N ARG A 193 -3.76 10.15 -6.46
CA ARG A 193 -4.71 10.95 -7.24
C ARG A 193 -5.47 11.98 -6.40
N GLU A 194 -5.72 11.65 -5.14
CA GLU A 194 -6.50 12.48 -4.24
C GLU A 194 -5.60 13.41 -3.42
N GLU A 195 -5.74 14.72 -3.61
CA GLU A 195 -4.90 15.71 -2.90
C GLU A 195 -5.01 15.59 -1.39
N LYS A 196 -6.18 15.24 -0.86
CA LYS A 196 -6.40 15.00 0.56
C LYS A 196 -5.45 13.93 1.10
N TYR A 197 -5.29 12.82 0.37
CA TYR A 197 -4.42 11.73 0.79
C TYR A 197 -2.94 12.08 0.62
N CYS A 198 -2.59 12.90 -0.37
CA CYS A 198 -1.25 13.48 -0.46
C CYS A 198 -0.93 14.33 0.79
N ALA A 199 -1.86 15.19 1.23
CA ALA A 199 -1.69 16.00 2.43
C ALA A 199 -1.57 15.13 3.71
N ASP A 200 -2.41 14.10 3.83
CA ASP A 200 -2.36 13.13 4.94
C ASP A 200 -1.01 12.40 4.96
N ALA A 201 -0.48 11.99 3.80
CA ALA A 201 0.82 11.34 3.69
C ALA A 201 1.97 12.27 4.13
N VAL A 202 1.94 13.54 3.71
CA VAL A 202 2.93 14.56 4.14
C VAL A 202 2.88 14.76 5.65
N HIS A 203 1.68 14.89 6.22
CA HIS A 203 1.51 15.02 7.66
C HIS A 203 2.11 13.83 8.43
N ARG A 204 1.87 12.60 7.99
CA ARG A 204 2.46 11.39 8.59
C ARG A 204 3.99 11.39 8.51
N LEU A 205 4.53 11.76 7.35
CA LEU A 205 5.98 11.87 7.16
C LEU A 205 6.63 12.92 8.08
N GLN A 206 5.92 13.99 8.41
CA GLN A 206 6.39 15.04 9.32
C GLN A 206 6.32 14.61 10.79
N GLN A 207 5.26 13.91 11.20
CA GLN A 207 5.10 13.44 12.59
C GLN A 207 6.20 12.47 13.02
N GLU A 208 6.65 11.59 12.14
CA GLU A 208 7.65 10.57 12.49
C GLU A 208 9.07 11.07 12.72
N CYS A 209 9.34 12.36 12.48
CA CYS A 209 10.60 12.96 12.88
C CYS A 209 10.73 13.18 14.39
N PHE A 210 9.62 13.07 15.13
CA PHE A 210 9.62 13.34 16.58
C PHE A 210 9.62 12.07 17.45
N ASP A 211 9.24 10.90 16.90
CA ASP A 211 9.12 9.67 17.71
C ASP A 211 10.44 8.88 17.86
N TRP A 212 11.54 9.33 17.25
CA TRP A 212 12.81 8.61 17.29
C TRP A 212 13.74 9.06 18.43
N GLU A 213 13.41 10.10 19.16
CA GLU A 213 14.22 10.62 20.29
C GLU A 213 13.68 10.24 21.68
N ALA A 214 12.89 9.15 21.80
CA ALA A 214 12.39 8.66 23.06
C ALA A 214 12.97 7.29 23.43
#